data_50cb33212a6616bf84eaebb885d10c93
#
_entry.id   50cb33212a6616bf84eaebb885d10c93
#
_cell.length_a   1.000
_cell.length_b   1.000
_cell.length_c   1.000
_cell.angle_alpha   90.00
_cell.angle_beta   90.00
_cell.angle_gamma   90.00
#
_symmetry.space_group_name_H-M   'P 1'
#
loop_
_entity.id
_entity.type
_entity.pdbx_description
1 polymer ?
#
loop_
_entity_poly.entity_id
_entity_poly.type
_entity_poly.pdbx_seq_one_letter_code
_entity_poly.pdbx_strand_id
1 'polypeptide(L)'
;MATQQKSGRSFPKPEFTDAEAGALEFPSSGSRSYNYFTPKKMRATMYEDVTFDVQPDPERHLSQGWIYGFADGDGGYPKDWTALKSADWHRFRDPNEEWEQTIYRNNSNVVRQIQQNLANAKQAGAYRGWSRGWTRFVEQHLGAWMHAENGLGMHVFVAAQRSGPTNMINNAIAVNSAHKLRYAQDLALYNLDLSESFDDFDGTAHRSAWHTDPVWQPVREVVENLTAIGDWAEALFATNVVFESLVGVLFRSHLVMQIAARNGDYVTPTLVGAGENDYERDLKYTRALFTMLTQDPQHAPANRQLLQSWVDKWAPLCRGAAHELQPIWSQPQEKVVAFADSWTAAREGFAALLGELGLSEPKELTE
;
A
#
# COMPACT_ATOMS: atom_id res chain seq x y z
N MET A 1 -26.85 -0.26 46.29
CA MET A 1 -26.00 -0.01 45.11
C MET A 1 -26.88 -0.20 43.90
N ALA A 2 -27.30 0.87 43.25
CA ALA A 2 -28.18 0.83 42.09
C ALA A 2 -27.36 0.64 40.83
N THR A 3 -27.59 -0.44 40.11
CA THR A 3 -26.99 -0.75 38.80
C THR A 3 -27.59 0.20 37.76
N GLN A 4 -26.81 1.16 37.29
CA GLN A 4 -27.21 1.98 36.14
C GLN A 4 -27.30 1.10 34.89
N GLN A 5 -28.52 0.86 34.43
CA GLN A 5 -28.77 0.35 33.09
C GLN A 5 -28.28 1.39 32.06
N LYS A 6 -27.25 1.06 31.31
CA LYS A 6 -26.85 1.83 30.12
C LYS A 6 -28.00 1.69 29.11
N SER A 7 -28.75 2.77 28.88
CA SER A 7 -29.69 2.87 27.79
C SER A 7 -28.92 2.81 26.46
N GLY A 8 -28.97 1.67 25.78
CA GLY A 8 -28.52 1.55 24.41
C GLY A 8 -29.34 2.50 23.55
N ARG A 9 -28.70 3.38 22.77
CA ARG A 9 -29.38 4.16 21.75
C ARG A 9 -29.93 3.17 20.72
N SER A 10 -31.25 3.00 20.68
CA SER A 10 -31.90 2.32 19.56
C SER A 10 -31.97 3.31 18.41
N PHE A 11 -31.31 3.00 17.32
CA PHE A 11 -31.51 3.73 16.06
C PHE A 11 -32.88 3.32 15.49
N PRO A 12 -33.63 4.26 14.89
CA PRO A 12 -34.88 3.91 14.24
C PRO A 12 -34.61 2.91 13.12
N LYS A 13 -35.43 1.86 13.03
CA LYS A 13 -35.36 0.92 11.88
C LYS A 13 -35.69 1.71 10.62
N PRO A 14 -34.90 1.53 9.53
CA PRO A 14 -35.28 2.10 8.25
C PRO A 14 -36.63 1.52 7.81
N GLU A 15 -37.52 2.37 7.32
CA GLU A 15 -38.85 1.97 6.79
C GLU A 15 -38.69 1.38 5.37
N PHE A 16 -37.88 0.35 5.21
CA PHE A 16 -37.78 -0.39 3.95
C PHE A 16 -38.48 -1.74 4.07
N THR A 17 -39.13 -2.19 3.03
CA THR A 17 -39.61 -3.56 2.97
C THR A 17 -38.41 -4.51 2.79
N ASP A 18 -38.41 -5.67 3.40
CA ASP A 18 -37.35 -6.66 3.30
C ASP A 18 -36.99 -7.04 1.87
N ALA A 19 -37.96 -6.95 0.94
CA ALA A 19 -37.78 -7.20 -0.49
C ALA A 19 -37.01 -6.08 -1.22
N GLU A 20 -37.13 -4.84 -0.77
CA GLU A 20 -36.48 -3.68 -1.41
C GLU A 20 -35.06 -3.44 -0.88
N ALA A 21 -34.81 -3.81 0.36
CA ALA A 21 -33.54 -3.51 1.02
C ALA A 21 -32.59 -4.69 1.12
N GLY A 22 -33.06 -5.94 0.93
CA GLY A 22 -32.26 -7.14 1.20
C GLY A 22 -31.75 -7.19 2.65
N ALA A 23 -32.54 -6.64 3.59
CA ALA A 23 -32.15 -6.49 4.96
C ALA A 23 -31.99 -7.83 5.67
N LEU A 24 -30.90 -8.02 6.38
CA LEU A 24 -30.68 -9.15 7.28
C LEU A 24 -30.92 -8.72 8.72
N GLU A 25 -31.89 -9.31 9.38
CA GLU A 25 -32.08 -9.18 10.81
C GLU A 25 -31.41 -10.34 11.57
N PHE A 26 -30.65 -10.01 12.59
CA PHE A 26 -30.07 -10.99 13.50
C PHE A 26 -30.93 -11.03 14.80
N PRO A 27 -31.76 -12.07 15.01
CA PRO A 27 -32.82 -12.06 16.02
C PRO A 27 -32.36 -11.87 17.48
N SER A 28 -31.09 -12.14 17.76
CA SER A 28 -30.59 -12.17 19.13
C SER A 28 -29.82 -10.92 19.57
N SER A 29 -29.71 -9.88 18.73
CA SER A 29 -28.71 -8.86 18.99
C SER A 29 -29.26 -7.47 19.26
N GLY A 30 -30.53 -7.19 19.01
CA GLY A 30 -31.02 -5.81 18.93
C GLY A 30 -30.16 -4.99 17.97
N SER A 31 -29.56 -5.64 17.01
CA SER A 31 -28.52 -5.12 16.15
C SER A 31 -29.13 -4.61 14.86
N ARG A 32 -28.42 -3.81 14.24
CA ARG A 32 -28.53 -3.13 12.98
C ARG A 32 -28.97 -4.07 11.84
N SER A 33 -29.91 -3.65 11.02
CA SER A 33 -30.23 -4.30 9.74
C SER A 33 -29.17 -3.95 8.70
N TYR A 34 -28.71 -4.93 7.93
CA TYR A 34 -27.73 -4.75 6.86
C TYR A 34 -28.43 -4.88 5.49
N ASN A 35 -28.31 -3.83 4.66
CA ASN A 35 -29.12 -3.71 3.47
C ASN A 35 -28.55 -4.45 2.26
N TYR A 36 -27.23 -4.62 2.15
CA TYR A 36 -26.62 -5.15 0.93
C TYR A 36 -25.35 -5.96 1.15
N PHE A 37 -25.11 -6.41 2.36
CA PHE A 37 -24.05 -7.39 2.60
C PHE A 37 -24.44 -8.40 3.68
N THR A 38 -23.79 -9.54 3.63
CA THR A 38 -23.88 -10.57 4.67
C THR A 38 -22.62 -10.51 5.53
N PRO A 39 -22.72 -10.25 6.84
CA PRO A 39 -21.58 -10.30 7.74
C PRO A 39 -20.92 -11.67 7.75
N LYS A 40 -19.61 -11.73 7.97
CA LYS A 40 -18.85 -12.98 8.12
C LYS A 40 -19.33 -13.84 9.29
N LYS A 41 -19.88 -13.21 10.32
CA LYS A 41 -20.37 -13.86 11.55
C LYS A 41 -21.80 -13.40 11.82
N MET A 42 -22.44 -14.00 12.81
CA MET A 42 -23.79 -13.61 13.24
C MET A 42 -23.92 -12.11 13.57
N ARG A 43 -22.82 -11.46 13.99
CA ARG A 43 -22.72 -10.00 14.12
C ARG A 43 -21.65 -9.49 13.19
N ALA A 44 -21.87 -8.33 12.59
CA ALA A 44 -20.82 -7.65 11.84
C ALA A 44 -19.62 -7.34 12.75
N THR A 45 -18.43 -7.38 12.19
CA THR A 45 -17.24 -6.86 12.84
C THR A 45 -17.32 -5.33 12.88
N MET A 46 -16.53 -4.69 13.76
CA MET A 46 -16.47 -3.22 13.77
C MET A 46 -16.01 -2.68 12.42
N TYR A 47 -15.11 -3.39 11.75
CA TYR A 47 -14.67 -3.05 10.39
C TYR A 47 -15.84 -3.06 9.38
N GLU A 48 -16.67 -4.10 9.39
CA GLU A 48 -17.86 -4.18 8.54
C GLU A 48 -18.85 -3.06 8.86
N ASP A 49 -19.12 -2.79 10.15
CA ASP A 49 -20.03 -1.75 10.58
C ASP A 49 -19.61 -0.33 10.12
N VAL A 50 -18.32 -0.02 10.18
CA VAL A 50 -17.82 1.32 9.85
C VAL A 50 -17.47 1.51 8.38
N THR A 51 -17.34 0.43 7.60
CA THR A 51 -16.98 0.51 6.18
C THR A 51 -18.13 0.20 5.25
N PHE A 52 -18.93 -0.83 5.53
CA PHE A 52 -19.98 -1.29 4.62
C PHE A 52 -21.20 -0.39 4.58
N ASP A 53 -21.69 -0.03 5.74
CA ASP A 53 -23.01 0.56 5.90
C ASP A 53 -22.97 2.10 5.88
N VAL A 54 -21.80 2.66 5.68
CA VAL A 54 -21.59 4.13 5.67
C VAL A 54 -21.73 4.71 4.26
N GLN A 55 -21.39 3.93 3.23
CA GLN A 55 -21.53 4.38 1.86
C GLN A 55 -22.90 3.99 1.29
N PRO A 56 -23.75 4.95 0.89
CA PRO A 56 -24.95 4.63 0.15
C PRO A 56 -24.58 4.04 -1.22
N ASP A 57 -25.14 2.89 -1.55
CA ASP A 57 -25.10 2.36 -2.90
C ASP A 57 -25.82 3.32 -3.84
N PRO A 58 -25.17 3.88 -4.87
CA PRO A 58 -25.81 4.80 -5.81
C PRO A 58 -27.05 4.23 -6.48
N GLU A 59 -27.09 2.92 -6.75
CA GLU A 59 -28.25 2.28 -7.36
C GLU A 59 -29.42 2.10 -6.39
N ARG A 60 -29.12 1.90 -5.08
CA ARG A 60 -30.14 1.64 -4.07
C ARG A 60 -30.57 2.86 -3.28
N HIS A 61 -29.68 3.82 -3.07
CA HIS A 61 -29.90 4.92 -2.13
C HIS A 61 -29.93 6.29 -2.79
N LEU A 62 -29.31 6.50 -3.95
CA LEU A 62 -29.38 7.79 -4.66
C LEU A 62 -30.72 8.04 -5.32
N SER A 63 -31.58 7.03 -5.45
CA SER A 63 -33.00 7.23 -5.81
C SER A 63 -33.74 8.18 -4.87
N GLN A 64 -33.15 8.52 -3.72
CA GLN A 64 -33.72 9.47 -2.73
C GLN A 64 -33.34 10.94 -2.99
N GLY A 65 -32.76 11.25 -4.14
CA GLY A 65 -32.49 12.63 -4.54
C GLY A 65 -31.24 13.27 -3.94
N TRP A 66 -30.34 12.48 -3.40
CA TRP A 66 -29.03 12.95 -2.96
C TRP A 66 -28.12 13.15 -4.18
N ILE A 67 -27.72 14.37 -4.40
CA ILE A 67 -26.82 14.71 -5.50
C ILE A 67 -25.38 14.53 -4.97
N TYR A 68 -24.76 13.41 -5.28
CA TYR A 68 -23.32 13.25 -5.20
C TYR A 68 -22.77 13.51 -6.60
N GLY A 69 -22.41 14.74 -6.89
CA GLY A 69 -21.91 15.09 -8.19
C GLY A 69 -20.84 16.16 -8.11
N PHE A 70 -19.99 16.18 -9.09
CA PHE A 70 -19.15 17.32 -9.40
C PHE A 70 -20.02 18.41 -10.05
N ALA A 71 -19.47 19.62 -10.17
CA ALA A 71 -20.19 20.76 -10.75
C ALA A 71 -20.65 20.58 -12.21
N ASP A 72 -20.08 19.59 -12.92
CA ASP A 72 -20.44 19.16 -14.27
C ASP A 72 -21.63 18.18 -14.33
N GLY A 73 -22.13 17.75 -13.19
CA GLY A 73 -23.27 16.86 -13.08
C GLY A 73 -22.93 15.36 -13.12
N ASP A 74 -21.66 14.99 -13.23
CA ASP A 74 -21.23 13.60 -13.15
C ASP A 74 -21.39 13.07 -11.73
N GLY A 75 -21.82 11.81 -11.61
CA GLY A 75 -21.93 11.14 -10.32
C GLY A 75 -20.59 11.04 -9.61
N GLY A 76 -20.58 11.23 -8.29
CA GLY A 76 -19.35 11.16 -7.48
C GLY A 76 -18.62 9.80 -7.48
N TYR A 77 -19.25 8.77 -8.05
CA TYR A 77 -18.71 7.41 -8.17
C TYR A 77 -19.06 6.83 -9.54
N PRO A 78 -18.46 7.31 -10.64
CA PRO A 78 -18.70 6.72 -11.95
C PRO A 78 -18.19 5.27 -11.96
N LYS A 79 -19.04 4.37 -12.46
CA LYS A 79 -18.73 2.94 -12.56
C LYS A 79 -17.61 2.61 -13.55
N ASP A 80 -17.23 3.57 -14.37
CA ASP A 80 -16.25 3.46 -15.44
C ASP A 80 -14.89 4.11 -15.11
N TRP A 81 -14.64 4.48 -13.84
CA TRP A 81 -13.32 4.94 -13.41
C TRP A 81 -12.26 3.82 -13.35
N THR A 82 -12.61 2.64 -13.73
CA THR A 82 -11.70 1.56 -14.08
C THR A 82 -12.24 0.77 -15.27
N ALA A 83 -11.35 0.29 -16.10
CA ALA A 83 -11.68 -0.61 -17.20
C ALA A 83 -12.01 -2.04 -16.72
N LEU A 84 -11.60 -2.43 -15.50
CA LEU A 84 -11.99 -3.70 -14.88
C LEU A 84 -13.48 -3.73 -14.57
N LYS A 85 -14.06 -4.92 -14.60
CA LYS A 85 -15.48 -5.15 -14.32
C LYS A 85 -15.65 -6.17 -13.20
N SER A 86 -16.70 -5.99 -12.41
CA SER A 86 -17.12 -6.97 -11.41
C SER A 86 -18.64 -7.15 -11.47
N ALA A 87 -19.09 -8.38 -11.34
CA ALA A 87 -20.50 -8.69 -11.16
C ALA A 87 -21.05 -8.12 -9.84
N ASP A 88 -20.18 -7.98 -8.83
CA ASP A 88 -20.53 -7.41 -7.52
C ASP A 88 -19.27 -6.91 -6.82
N TRP A 89 -19.06 -5.58 -6.84
CA TRP A 89 -17.96 -4.90 -6.14
C TRP A 89 -18.06 -5.00 -4.62
N HIS A 90 -19.25 -5.19 -4.07
CA HIS A 90 -19.49 -5.32 -2.64
C HIS A 90 -19.05 -6.68 -2.06
N ARG A 91 -18.61 -7.62 -2.89
CA ARG A 91 -17.98 -8.86 -2.43
C ARG A 91 -16.59 -8.66 -1.83
N PHE A 92 -15.92 -7.57 -2.20
CA PHE A 92 -14.59 -7.30 -1.67
C PHE A 92 -14.63 -7.11 -0.14
N ARG A 93 -13.67 -7.71 0.54
CA ARG A 93 -13.36 -7.52 1.97
C ARG A 93 -11.86 -7.40 2.11
N ASP A 94 -11.40 -6.37 2.81
CA ASP A 94 -10.00 -6.32 3.21
C ASP A 94 -9.73 -7.45 4.21
N PRO A 95 -8.82 -8.40 3.89
CA PRO A 95 -8.49 -9.49 4.80
C PRO A 95 -7.75 -9.03 6.07
N ASN A 96 -7.23 -7.79 6.11
CA ASN A 96 -6.61 -7.21 7.29
C ASN A 96 -7.65 -6.57 8.23
N GLU A 97 -8.85 -6.29 7.72
CA GLU A 97 -9.91 -5.58 8.44
C GLU A 97 -9.42 -4.26 9.05
N GLU A 98 -8.53 -3.56 8.32
CA GLU A 98 -7.99 -2.27 8.75
C GLU A 98 -8.94 -1.12 8.41
N TRP A 99 -9.11 -0.20 9.36
CA TRP A 99 -9.90 1.01 9.23
C TRP A 99 -9.32 2.10 10.14
N GLU A 100 -9.83 3.29 10.08
CA GLU A 100 -9.25 4.49 10.69
C GLU A 100 -8.69 4.25 12.12
N GLN A 101 -9.50 3.72 13.03
CA GLN A 101 -9.04 3.51 14.41
C GLN A 101 -7.91 2.47 14.51
N THR A 102 -8.00 1.38 13.73
CA THR A 102 -6.99 0.32 13.78
C THR A 102 -5.67 0.81 13.19
N ILE A 103 -5.71 1.56 12.07
CA ILE A 103 -4.50 2.08 11.46
C ILE A 103 -3.82 3.13 12.34
N TYR A 104 -4.57 4.05 12.94
CA TYR A 104 -3.96 5.04 13.84
C TYR A 104 -3.30 4.38 15.05
N ARG A 105 -3.94 3.37 15.64
CA ARG A 105 -3.37 2.61 16.75
C ARG A 105 -2.10 1.87 16.32
N ASN A 106 -2.14 1.18 15.19
CA ASN A 106 -1.03 0.40 14.67
C ASN A 106 0.15 1.32 14.32
N ASN A 107 -0.08 2.38 13.57
CA ASN A 107 0.94 3.37 13.21
C ASN A 107 1.56 4.03 14.44
N SER A 108 0.75 4.41 15.43
CA SER A 108 1.25 4.98 16.68
C SER A 108 2.15 4.01 17.46
N ASN A 109 1.85 2.70 17.42
CA ASN A 109 2.69 1.69 18.04
C ASN A 109 4.01 1.52 17.27
N VAL A 110 3.97 1.46 15.95
CA VAL A 110 5.16 1.33 15.08
C VAL A 110 6.08 2.54 15.29
N VAL A 111 5.55 3.76 15.22
CA VAL A 111 6.32 4.99 15.43
C VAL A 111 7.00 5.00 16.79
N ARG A 112 6.27 4.67 17.87
CA ARG A 112 6.85 4.58 19.22
C ARG A 112 7.97 3.54 19.32
N GLN A 113 7.77 2.39 18.68
CA GLN A 113 8.77 1.32 18.65
C GLN A 113 10.03 1.76 17.91
N ILE A 114 9.89 2.41 16.76
CA ILE A 114 11.00 2.98 16.00
C ILE A 114 11.74 4.02 16.85
N GLN A 115 11.04 4.98 17.43
CA GLN A 115 11.64 6.03 18.29
C GLN A 115 12.39 5.43 19.47
N GLN A 116 11.84 4.41 20.13
CA GLN A 116 12.50 3.74 21.25
C GLN A 116 13.78 3.02 20.80
N ASN A 117 13.75 2.36 19.65
CA ASN A 117 14.91 1.67 19.09
C ASN A 117 16.00 2.65 18.69
N LEU A 118 15.65 3.79 18.07
CA LEU A 118 16.59 4.86 17.73
C LEU A 118 17.24 5.45 18.99
N ALA A 119 16.46 5.77 20.03
CA ALA A 119 16.97 6.30 21.28
C ALA A 119 17.93 5.32 21.97
N ASN A 120 17.59 4.03 22.01
CA ASN A 120 18.44 2.99 22.58
C ASN A 120 19.74 2.82 21.78
N ALA A 121 19.67 2.84 20.44
CA ALA A 121 20.83 2.76 19.56
C ALA A 121 21.79 3.95 19.76
N LYS A 122 21.25 5.17 19.85
CA LYS A 122 22.00 6.39 20.09
C LYS A 122 22.71 6.32 21.46
N GLN A 123 21.98 5.93 22.51
CA GLN A 123 22.54 5.75 23.86
C GLN A 123 23.64 4.67 23.90
N ALA A 124 23.48 3.58 23.15
CA ALA A 124 24.47 2.51 23.06
C ALA A 124 25.66 2.86 22.15
N GLY A 125 25.63 3.97 21.43
CA GLY A 125 26.66 4.35 20.46
C GLY A 125 26.72 3.43 19.24
N ALA A 126 25.59 2.86 18.83
CA ALA A 126 25.49 1.88 17.75
C ALA A 126 26.04 2.40 16.41
N TYR A 127 25.95 3.70 16.16
CA TYR A 127 26.42 4.34 14.92
C TYR A 127 27.95 4.33 14.76
N ARG A 128 28.69 4.14 15.85
CA ARG A 128 30.19 4.11 15.83
C ARG A 128 30.77 2.94 15.04
N GLY A 129 29.98 1.87 14.86
CA GLY A 129 30.38 0.69 14.10
C GLY A 129 30.14 0.78 12.60
N TRP A 130 29.51 1.86 12.12
CA TRP A 130 29.17 1.96 10.71
C TRP A 130 30.40 2.28 9.86
N SER A 131 30.48 1.62 8.69
CA SER A 131 31.45 2.00 7.68
C SER A 131 31.03 3.32 7.01
N ARG A 132 32.03 4.12 6.60
CA ARG A 132 31.78 5.39 5.91
C ARG A 132 31.00 5.20 4.59
N GLY A 133 31.27 4.10 3.88
CA GLY A 133 30.55 3.76 2.64
C GLY A 133 29.06 3.51 2.91
N TRP A 134 28.77 2.83 4.04
CA TRP A 134 27.39 2.58 4.45
C TRP A 134 26.66 3.84 4.89
N THR A 135 27.31 4.68 5.67
CA THR A 135 26.72 5.97 6.09
C THR A 135 26.31 6.81 4.89
N ARG A 136 27.19 6.91 3.86
CA ARG A 136 26.85 7.60 2.61
C ARG A 136 25.74 6.93 1.82
N PHE A 137 25.70 5.61 1.81
CA PHE A 137 24.63 4.86 1.16
C PHE A 137 23.26 5.20 1.80
N VAL A 138 23.18 5.20 3.13
CA VAL A 138 21.95 5.55 3.85
C VAL A 138 21.53 6.98 3.55
N GLU A 139 22.47 7.93 3.66
CA GLU A 139 22.26 9.33 3.38
C GLU A 139 21.66 9.61 2.00
N GLN A 140 22.25 9.01 0.97
CA GLN A 140 21.86 9.25 -0.41
C GLN A 140 20.70 8.38 -0.85
N HIS A 141 20.80 7.08 -0.68
CA HIS A 141 19.91 6.14 -1.35
C HIS A 141 18.69 5.74 -0.50
N LEU A 142 18.88 5.49 0.80
CA LEU A 142 17.70 5.29 1.66
C LEU A 142 16.89 6.59 1.77
N GLY A 143 17.57 7.73 1.84
CA GLY A 143 16.93 9.04 1.77
C GLY A 143 16.21 9.30 0.44
N ALA A 144 16.78 8.88 -0.71
CA ALA A 144 16.12 8.99 -2.01
C ALA A 144 14.83 8.14 -2.08
N TRP A 145 14.85 6.94 -1.49
CA TRP A 145 13.65 6.07 -1.41
C TRP A 145 12.46 6.74 -0.72
N MET A 146 12.70 7.61 0.25
CA MET A 146 11.66 8.40 0.92
C MET A 146 10.79 9.18 -0.08
N HIS A 147 11.39 9.70 -1.15
CA HIS A 147 10.65 10.46 -2.17
C HIS A 147 9.75 9.56 -3.00
N ALA A 148 10.16 8.32 -3.28
CA ALA A 148 9.31 7.32 -3.93
C ALA A 148 8.09 7.01 -3.05
N GLU A 149 8.28 6.69 -1.77
CA GLU A 149 7.21 6.40 -0.81
C GLU A 149 6.23 7.59 -0.68
N ASN A 150 6.76 8.82 -0.57
CA ASN A 150 5.93 10.02 -0.51
C ASN A 150 5.15 10.24 -1.81
N GLY A 151 5.77 10.06 -2.97
CA GLY A 151 5.12 10.20 -4.28
C GLY A 151 3.97 9.20 -4.45
N LEU A 152 4.21 7.93 -4.11
CA LEU A 152 3.19 6.89 -4.16
C LEU A 152 2.04 7.17 -3.19
N GLY A 153 2.36 7.50 -1.93
CA GLY A 153 1.34 7.76 -0.90
C GLY A 153 0.49 8.97 -1.24
N MET A 154 1.12 10.11 -1.52
CA MET A 154 0.43 11.40 -1.69
C MET A 154 -0.26 11.55 -3.05
N HIS A 155 0.32 11.03 -4.11
CA HIS A 155 -0.16 11.31 -5.47
C HIS A 155 -0.86 10.12 -6.13
N VAL A 156 -0.39 8.88 -5.90
CA VAL A 156 -1.03 7.70 -6.49
C VAL A 156 -2.22 7.26 -5.65
N PHE A 157 -2.02 6.91 -4.38
CA PHE A 157 -3.07 6.32 -3.55
C PHE A 157 -4.10 7.34 -3.06
N VAL A 158 -3.74 8.59 -2.76
CA VAL A 158 -4.72 9.64 -2.43
C VAL A 158 -5.65 9.92 -3.63
N ALA A 159 -5.14 9.88 -4.85
CA ALA A 159 -5.97 10.05 -6.05
C ALA A 159 -6.85 8.81 -6.29
N ALA A 160 -6.28 7.60 -6.21
CA ALA A 160 -6.98 6.35 -6.48
C ALA A 160 -8.10 6.06 -5.48
N GLN A 161 -7.89 6.34 -4.17
CA GLN A 161 -8.83 5.98 -3.11
C GLN A 161 -10.22 6.58 -3.27
N ARG A 162 -10.35 7.76 -3.84
CA ARG A 162 -11.64 8.44 -4.05
C ARG A 162 -12.43 7.92 -5.25
N SER A 163 -11.81 7.09 -6.07
CA SER A 163 -12.38 6.61 -7.35
C SER A 163 -12.83 5.15 -7.30
N GLY A 164 -12.57 4.45 -6.20
CA GLY A 164 -13.02 3.08 -6.00
C GLY A 164 -14.55 2.99 -5.88
N PRO A 165 -15.15 1.91 -6.40
CA PRO A 165 -16.61 1.80 -6.50
C PRO A 165 -17.31 1.50 -5.17
N THR A 166 -16.58 1.16 -4.11
CA THR A 166 -17.14 0.88 -2.78
C THR A 166 -16.29 1.48 -1.68
N ASN A 167 -16.91 1.77 -0.54
CA ASN A 167 -16.20 2.28 0.62
C ASN A 167 -15.14 1.30 1.15
N MET A 168 -15.36 -0.02 1.00
CA MET A 168 -14.36 -1.04 1.36
C MET A 168 -13.08 -0.91 0.56
N ILE A 169 -13.20 -0.72 -0.76
CA ILE A 169 -12.06 -0.52 -1.66
C ILE A 169 -11.39 0.81 -1.34
N ASN A 170 -12.18 1.88 -1.21
CA ASN A 170 -11.65 3.20 -0.90
C ASN A 170 -10.90 3.24 0.43
N ASN A 171 -11.44 2.58 1.45
CA ASN A 171 -10.78 2.46 2.76
C ASN A 171 -9.44 1.70 2.65
N ALA A 172 -9.40 0.56 1.95
CA ALA A 172 -8.16 -0.21 1.79
C ALA A 172 -7.07 0.61 1.07
N ILE A 173 -7.44 1.35 0.02
CA ILE A 173 -6.50 2.23 -0.70
C ILE A 173 -6.06 3.42 0.17
N ALA A 174 -6.96 3.99 0.98
CA ALA A 174 -6.63 5.06 1.92
C ALA A 174 -5.66 4.58 3.01
N VAL A 175 -5.83 3.37 3.51
CA VAL A 175 -4.90 2.71 4.44
C VAL A 175 -3.52 2.54 3.80
N ASN A 176 -3.46 2.07 2.56
CA ASN A 176 -2.21 1.94 1.80
C ASN A 176 -1.50 3.31 1.64
N SER A 177 -2.24 4.37 1.31
CA SER A 177 -1.70 5.73 1.30
C SER A 177 -1.07 6.10 2.65
N ALA A 178 -1.79 5.84 3.74
CA ALA A 178 -1.30 6.15 5.09
C ALA A 178 -0.04 5.35 5.47
N HIS A 179 0.08 4.10 5.05
CA HIS A 179 1.29 3.29 5.21
C HIS A 179 2.49 3.93 4.51
N LYS A 180 2.34 4.28 3.23
CA LYS A 180 3.39 4.93 2.44
C LYS A 180 3.83 6.26 3.04
N LEU A 181 2.89 7.11 3.42
CA LEU A 181 3.19 8.42 4.01
C LEU A 181 3.85 8.31 5.38
N ARG A 182 3.41 7.37 6.23
CA ARG A 182 4.05 7.09 7.51
C ARG A 182 5.49 6.66 7.30
N TYR A 183 5.73 5.71 6.38
CA TYR A 183 7.08 5.21 6.12
C TYR A 183 8.00 6.30 5.54
N ALA A 184 7.50 7.12 4.61
CA ALA A 184 8.23 8.29 4.12
C ALA A 184 8.60 9.25 5.26
N GLN A 185 7.69 9.51 6.19
CA GLN A 185 7.94 10.36 7.36
C GLN A 185 8.97 9.73 8.31
N ASP A 186 8.89 8.43 8.57
CA ASP A 186 9.87 7.73 9.40
C ASP A 186 11.27 7.82 8.82
N LEU A 187 11.41 7.67 7.49
CA LEU A 187 12.68 7.84 6.77
C LEU A 187 13.20 9.28 6.87
N ALA A 188 12.32 10.28 6.77
CA ALA A 188 12.70 11.69 6.91
C ALA A 188 13.23 11.99 8.32
N LEU A 189 12.52 11.54 9.35
CA LEU A 189 12.94 11.72 10.75
C LEU A 189 14.23 10.94 11.05
N TYR A 190 14.40 9.77 10.45
CA TYR A 190 15.65 9.02 10.59
C TYR A 190 16.83 9.73 9.95
N ASN A 191 16.69 10.28 8.75
CA ASN A 191 17.73 11.10 8.13
C ASN A 191 18.11 12.31 9.01
N LEU A 192 17.13 12.95 9.64
CA LEU A 192 17.37 14.05 10.56
C LEU A 192 18.16 13.58 11.80
N ASP A 193 17.77 12.46 12.42
CA ASP A 193 18.49 11.89 13.58
C ASP A 193 19.95 11.52 13.24
N LEU A 194 20.18 10.98 12.04
CA LEU A 194 21.53 10.65 11.56
C LEU A 194 22.35 11.91 11.32
N SER A 195 21.76 12.99 10.77
CA SER A 195 22.48 14.27 10.57
C SER A 195 22.90 14.94 11.89
N GLU A 196 22.17 14.67 12.98
CA GLU A 196 22.58 15.08 14.33
C GLU A 196 23.68 14.18 14.94
N SER A 197 23.82 12.95 14.42
CA SER A 197 24.69 11.91 14.99
C SER A 197 26.04 11.79 14.28
N PHE A 198 26.16 12.28 13.05
CA PHE A 198 27.37 12.25 12.24
C PHE A 198 27.71 13.64 11.71
N ASP A 199 28.91 14.13 12.00
CA ASP A 199 29.38 15.46 11.61
C ASP A 199 29.45 15.66 10.08
N ASP A 200 29.66 14.59 9.32
CA ASP A 200 29.81 14.60 7.86
C ASP A 200 28.57 14.09 7.11
N PHE A 201 27.43 13.96 7.78
CA PHE A 201 26.17 13.55 7.18
C PHE A 201 25.41 14.79 6.66
N ASP A 202 25.24 14.87 5.33
CA ASP A 202 24.42 15.91 4.70
C ASP A 202 22.95 15.46 4.63
N GLY A 203 22.14 15.89 5.60
CA GLY A 203 20.71 15.58 5.65
C GLY A 203 19.89 16.01 4.44
N THR A 204 20.51 16.60 3.41
CA THR A 204 19.88 17.03 2.15
C THR A 204 20.37 16.28 0.91
N ALA A 205 21.41 15.45 1.02
CA ALA A 205 22.02 14.73 -0.11
C ALA A 205 21.01 13.85 -0.85
N HIS A 206 20.03 13.29 -0.15
CA HIS A 206 18.95 12.52 -0.75
C HIS A 206 18.13 13.29 -1.82
N ARG A 207 18.04 14.63 -1.71
CA ARG A 207 17.34 15.45 -2.72
C ARG A 207 18.10 15.46 -4.04
N SER A 208 19.41 15.66 -3.97
CA SER A 208 20.25 15.57 -5.16
C SER A 208 20.24 14.17 -5.76
N ALA A 209 20.28 13.12 -4.92
CA ALA A 209 20.16 11.74 -5.39
C ALA A 209 18.84 11.53 -6.15
N TRP A 210 17.71 11.91 -5.58
CA TRP A 210 16.41 11.77 -6.23
C TRP A 210 16.24 12.62 -7.48
N HIS A 211 16.70 13.88 -7.47
CA HIS A 211 16.41 14.81 -8.56
C HIS A 211 17.39 14.75 -9.73
N THR A 212 18.65 14.38 -9.48
CA THR A 212 19.71 14.54 -10.47
C THR A 212 20.64 13.34 -10.65
N ASP A 213 20.67 12.39 -9.70
CA ASP A 213 21.51 11.21 -9.86
C ASP A 213 20.94 10.30 -10.95
N PRO A 214 21.72 9.97 -12.00
CA PRO A 214 21.25 9.10 -13.09
C PRO A 214 20.71 7.74 -12.61
N VAL A 215 21.26 7.20 -11.51
CA VAL A 215 20.84 5.92 -10.93
C VAL A 215 19.36 5.94 -10.48
N TRP A 216 18.86 7.09 -10.02
CA TRP A 216 17.50 7.23 -9.52
C TRP A 216 16.49 7.73 -10.55
N GLN A 217 16.96 8.29 -11.70
CA GLN A 217 16.03 8.88 -12.67
C GLN A 217 15.02 7.88 -13.25
N PRO A 218 15.39 6.62 -13.58
CA PRO A 218 14.40 5.65 -14.06
C PRO A 218 13.37 5.24 -12.99
N VAL A 219 13.78 5.12 -11.72
CA VAL A 219 12.82 4.89 -10.61
C VAL A 219 11.86 6.06 -10.48
N ARG A 220 12.39 7.29 -10.52
CA ARG A 220 11.59 8.52 -10.48
C ARG A 220 10.63 8.60 -11.66
N GLU A 221 11.07 8.27 -12.87
CA GLU A 221 10.22 8.24 -14.06
C GLU A 221 9.03 7.25 -13.88
N VAL A 222 9.30 6.05 -13.36
CA VAL A 222 8.22 5.09 -13.07
C VAL A 222 7.25 5.67 -12.04
N VAL A 223 7.73 6.25 -10.94
CA VAL A 223 6.86 6.86 -9.91
C VAL A 223 6.03 8.01 -10.51
N GLU A 224 6.64 8.90 -11.28
CA GLU A 224 5.94 10.01 -11.94
C GLU A 224 4.88 9.50 -12.95
N ASN A 225 5.19 8.46 -13.73
CA ASN A 225 4.23 7.81 -14.61
C ASN A 225 3.06 7.17 -13.85
N LEU A 226 3.32 6.55 -12.70
CA LEU A 226 2.27 6.01 -11.83
C LEU A 226 1.32 7.11 -11.33
N THR A 227 1.82 8.31 -11.06
CA THR A 227 0.97 9.45 -10.65
C THR A 227 0.06 9.97 -11.75
N ALA A 228 0.36 9.69 -13.00
CA ALA A 228 -0.42 10.12 -14.17
C ALA A 228 -1.54 9.14 -14.56
N ILE A 229 -1.66 7.99 -13.89
CA ILE A 229 -2.69 6.99 -14.19
C ILE A 229 -4.07 7.50 -13.76
N GLY A 230 -5.02 7.52 -14.68
CA GLY A 230 -6.41 7.88 -14.42
C GLY A 230 -7.27 6.73 -13.90
N ASP A 231 -6.94 5.48 -14.25
CA ASP A 231 -7.65 4.28 -13.76
C ASP A 231 -7.12 3.89 -12.38
N TRP A 232 -7.99 3.96 -11.36
CA TRP A 232 -7.61 3.67 -9.97
C TRP A 232 -7.11 2.23 -9.78
N ALA A 233 -7.67 1.26 -10.50
CA ALA A 233 -7.28 -0.14 -10.36
C ALA A 233 -5.95 -0.41 -11.08
N GLU A 234 -5.67 0.24 -12.22
CA GLU A 234 -4.35 0.21 -12.84
C GLU A 234 -3.30 0.82 -11.91
N ALA A 235 -3.60 1.98 -11.31
CA ALA A 235 -2.68 2.64 -10.37
C ALA A 235 -2.33 1.73 -9.18
N LEU A 236 -3.34 1.09 -8.58
CA LEU A 236 -3.15 0.13 -7.50
C LEU A 236 -2.36 -1.10 -7.94
N PHE A 237 -2.74 -1.71 -9.07
CA PHE A 237 -2.09 -2.91 -9.60
C PHE A 237 -0.63 -2.64 -9.99
N ALA A 238 -0.40 -1.60 -10.79
CA ALA A 238 0.93 -1.24 -11.26
C ALA A 238 1.88 -0.91 -10.09
N THR A 239 1.36 -0.27 -9.02
CA THR A 239 2.15 0.03 -7.84
C THR A 239 2.40 -1.21 -6.99
N ASN A 240 1.35 -1.84 -6.44
CA ASN A 240 1.52 -2.88 -5.43
C ASN A 240 1.97 -4.23 -6.01
N VAL A 241 1.54 -4.57 -7.23
CA VAL A 241 1.90 -5.85 -7.84
C VAL A 241 3.19 -5.75 -8.64
N VAL A 242 3.40 -4.67 -9.41
CA VAL A 242 4.54 -4.61 -10.33
C VAL A 242 5.71 -3.83 -9.73
N PHE A 243 5.52 -2.53 -9.42
CA PHE A 243 6.60 -1.67 -8.94
C PHE A 243 7.17 -2.14 -7.60
N GLU A 244 6.31 -2.41 -6.64
CA GLU A 244 6.75 -2.86 -5.32
C GLU A 244 7.46 -4.21 -5.36
N SER A 245 6.98 -5.16 -6.16
CA SER A 245 7.62 -6.48 -6.29
C SER A 245 8.99 -6.42 -6.98
N LEU A 246 9.13 -5.60 -8.03
CA LEU A 246 10.35 -5.57 -8.85
C LEU A 246 11.38 -4.52 -8.39
N VAL A 247 10.94 -3.41 -7.80
CA VAL A 247 11.80 -2.30 -7.37
C VAL A 247 11.81 -2.14 -5.87
N GLY A 248 10.63 -2.12 -5.23
CA GLY A 248 10.51 -1.90 -3.79
C GLY A 248 11.17 -3.00 -2.96
N VAL A 249 10.76 -4.25 -3.17
CA VAL A 249 11.31 -5.43 -2.49
C VAL A 249 12.79 -5.61 -2.82
N LEU A 250 13.19 -5.39 -4.09
CA LEU A 250 14.58 -5.45 -4.51
C LEU A 250 15.44 -4.48 -3.68
N PHE A 251 15.03 -3.22 -3.57
CA PHE A 251 15.80 -2.21 -2.83
C PHE A 251 15.74 -2.44 -1.31
N ARG A 252 14.56 -2.58 -0.74
CA ARG A 252 14.38 -2.68 0.71
C ARG A 252 14.86 -4.02 1.25
N SER A 253 14.27 -5.13 0.77
CA SER A 253 14.51 -6.47 1.31
C SER A 253 15.79 -7.10 0.79
N HIS A 254 16.07 -7.02 -0.52
CA HIS A 254 17.20 -7.71 -1.12
C HIS A 254 18.49 -6.88 -1.15
N LEU A 255 18.45 -5.59 -0.86
CA LEU A 255 19.64 -4.77 -0.68
C LEU A 255 19.78 -4.30 0.76
N VAL A 256 18.96 -3.35 1.22
CA VAL A 256 19.14 -2.68 2.51
C VAL A 256 19.15 -3.67 3.68
N MET A 257 18.15 -4.54 3.76
CA MET A 257 18.03 -5.52 4.85
C MET A 257 19.18 -6.54 4.85
N GLN A 258 19.71 -6.88 3.67
CA GLN A 258 20.80 -7.87 3.55
C GLN A 258 22.17 -7.31 3.94
N ILE A 259 22.44 -6.04 3.68
CA ILE A 259 23.78 -5.49 3.85
C ILE A 259 23.94 -4.59 5.08
N ALA A 260 22.87 -4.08 5.67
CA ALA A 260 22.94 -3.19 6.84
C ALA A 260 23.75 -3.80 7.98
N ALA A 261 23.39 -4.99 8.46
CA ALA A 261 24.08 -5.68 9.56
C ALA A 261 25.55 -5.98 9.24
N ARG A 262 25.89 -6.22 7.98
CA ARG A 262 27.27 -6.46 7.53
C ARG A 262 28.14 -5.22 7.63
N ASN A 263 27.50 -4.04 7.60
CA ASN A 263 28.14 -2.73 7.77
C ASN A 263 28.02 -2.18 9.19
N GLY A 264 27.67 -3.03 10.17
CA GLY A 264 27.54 -2.66 11.58
C GLY A 264 26.24 -1.94 11.93
N ASP A 265 25.26 -1.93 11.01
CA ASP A 265 23.98 -1.26 11.20
C ASP A 265 22.89 -2.27 11.56
N TYR A 266 22.44 -2.22 12.80
CA TYR A 266 21.30 -2.98 13.31
C TYR A 266 20.04 -2.12 13.52
N VAL A 267 20.09 -0.84 13.13
CA VAL A 267 19.05 0.15 13.33
C VAL A 267 18.19 0.30 12.09
N THR A 268 18.80 0.55 10.94
CA THR A 268 18.10 0.69 9.64
C THR A 268 17.18 -0.50 9.34
N PRO A 269 17.56 -1.77 9.59
CA PRO A 269 16.67 -2.91 9.39
C PRO A 269 15.35 -2.84 10.17
N THR A 270 15.35 -2.22 11.35
CA THR A 270 14.10 -2.06 12.13
C THR A 270 13.12 -1.12 11.44
N LEU A 271 13.64 -0.03 10.89
CA LEU A 271 12.86 0.96 10.17
C LEU A 271 12.34 0.41 8.83
N VAL A 272 13.23 -0.19 8.05
CA VAL A 272 12.90 -0.77 6.75
C VAL A 272 11.93 -1.96 6.91
N GLY A 273 12.13 -2.79 7.93
CA GLY A 273 11.23 -3.89 8.26
C GLY A 273 9.81 -3.43 8.62
N ALA A 274 9.65 -2.24 9.21
CA ALA A 274 8.32 -1.68 9.44
C ALA A 274 7.63 -1.31 8.11
N GLY A 275 8.35 -0.77 7.14
CA GLY A 275 7.83 -0.52 5.78
C GLY A 275 7.49 -1.81 5.02
N GLU A 276 8.31 -2.86 5.16
CA GLU A 276 8.02 -4.17 4.56
C GLU A 276 6.76 -4.81 5.17
N ASN A 277 6.58 -4.73 6.48
CA ASN A 277 5.36 -5.23 7.14
C ASN A 277 4.09 -4.48 6.66
N ASP A 278 4.20 -3.18 6.37
CA ASP A 278 3.09 -2.43 5.77
C ASP A 278 2.83 -2.91 4.34
N TYR A 279 3.87 -3.09 3.53
CA TYR A 279 3.72 -3.60 2.18
C TYR A 279 3.11 -5.01 2.15
N GLU A 280 3.48 -5.91 3.07
CA GLU A 280 2.84 -7.24 3.19
C GLU A 280 1.33 -7.14 3.41
N ARG A 281 0.87 -6.20 4.24
CA ARG A 281 -0.55 -5.95 4.46
C ARG A 281 -1.22 -5.35 3.22
N ASP A 282 -0.55 -4.39 2.58
CA ASP A 282 -1.02 -3.76 1.35
C ASP A 282 -1.12 -4.79 0.21
N LEU A 283 -0.15 -5.67 0.08
CA LEU A 283 -0.17 -6.76 -0.89
C LEU A 283 -1.28 -7.78 -0.61
N LYS A 284 -1.57 -8.04 0.66
CA LYS A 284 -2.61 -9.00 1.06
C LYS A 284 -4.01 -8.55 0.62
N TYR A 285 -4.38 -7.29 0.82
CA TYR A 285 -5.66 -6.80 0.33
C TYR A 285 -5.68 -6.68 -1.19
N THR A 286 -4.56 -6.29 -1.79
CA THR A 286 -4.39 -6.21 -3.25
C THR A 286 -4.61 -7.57 -3.90
N ARG A 287 -3.98 -8.63 -3.38
CA ARG A 287 -4.23 -10.02 -3.82
C ARG A 287 -5.71 -10.41 -3.70
N ALA A 288 -6.35 -10.11 -2.58
CA ALA A 288 -7.75 -10.43 -2.37
C ALA A 288 -8.66 -9.74 -3.39
N LEU A 289 -8.41 -8.46 -3.69
CA LEU A 289 -9.16 -7.69 -4.67
C LEU A 289 -8.97 -8.25 -6.09
N PHE A 290 -7.73 -8.41 -6.53
CA PHE A 290 -7.48 -8.87 -7.90
C PHE A 290 -7.81 -10.35 -8.10
N THR A 291 -7.70 -11.19 -7.08
CA THR A 291 -8.21 -12.56 -7.12
C THR A 291 -9.74 -12.57 -7.31
N MET A 292 -10.47 -11.72 -6.59
CA MET A 292 -11.91 -11.57 -6.78
C MET A 292 -12.25 -11.20 -8.24
N LEU A 293 -11.46 -10.31 -8.85
CA LEU A 293 -11.69 -9.84 -10.22
C LEU A 293 -11.26 -10.87 -11.29
N THR A 294 -10.15 -11.58 -11.06
CA THR A 294 -9.69 -12.64 -11.99
C THR A 294 -10.52 -13.93 -11.90
N GLN A 295 -11.33 -14.07 -10.86
CA GLN A 295 -12.26 -15.17 -10.65
C GLN A 295 -13.74 -14.71 -10.74
N ASP A 296 -13.99 -13.49 -11.25
CA ASP A 296 -15.34 -12.96 -11.40
C ASP A 296 -16.17 -13.87 -12.32
N PRO A 297 -17.40 -14.26 -11.93
CA PRO A 297 -18.20 -15.23 -12.68
C PRO A 297 -18.59 -14.77 -14.11
N GLN A 298 -18.58 -13.45 -14.34
CA GLN A 298 -19.00 -12.88 -15.62
C GLN A 298 -17.82 -12.25 -16.39
N HIS A 299 -16.81 -11.75 -15.70
CA HIS A 299 -15.79 -10.86 -16.28
C HIS A 299 -14.36 -11.41 -16.20
N ALA A 300 -14.13 -12.57 -15.56
CA ALA A 300 -12.79 -13.10 -15.32
C ALA A 300 -11.87 -13.16 -16.57
N PRO A 301 -12.32 -13.60 -17.76
CA PRO A 301 -11.44 -13.65 -18.92
C PRO A 301 -10.99 -12.26 -19.39
N ALA A 302 -11.91 -11.29 -19.44
CA ALA A 302 -11.62 -9.93 -19.86
C ALA A 302 -10.73 -9.21 -18.83
N ASN A 303 -11.00 -9.40 -17.54
CA ASN A 303 -10.18 -8.84 -16.47
C ASN A 303 -8.75 -9.39 -16.51
N ARG A 304 -8.56 -10.70 -16.69
CA ARG A 304 -7.21 -11.28 -16.82
C ARG A 304 -6.47 -10.74 -18.04
N GLN A 305 -7.15 -10.59 -19.17
CA GLN A 305 -6.53 -10.00 -20.37
C GLN A 305 -6.09 -8.55 -20.13
N LEU A 306 -6.91 -7.77 -19.46
CA LEU A 306 -6.58 -6.38 -19.13
C LEU A 306 -5.43 -6.30 -18.13
N LEU A 307 -5.47 -7.08 -17.06
CA LEU A 307 -4.39 -7.14 -16.07
C LEU A 307 -3.07 -7.60 -16.71
N GLN A 308 -3.12 -8.57 -17.63
CA GLN A 308 -1.92 -8.97 -18.38
C GLN A 308 -1.37 -7.81 -19.21
N SER A 309 -2.21 -7.03 -19.86
CA SER A 309 -1.75 -5.85 -20.61
C SER A 309 -1.09 -4.79 -19.71
N TRP A 310 -1.53 -4.65 -18.46
CA TRP A 310 -0.87 -3.81 -17.47
C TRP A 310 0.47 -4.38 -17.00
N VAL A 311 0.56 -5.69 -16.82
CA VAL A 311 1.86 -6.37 -16.57
C VAL A 311 2.83 -6.08 -17.71
N ASP A 312 2.40 -6.31 -18.97
CA ASP A 312 3.23 -6.13 -20.17
C ASP A 312 3.65 -4.66 -20.36
N LYS A 313 2.85 -3.71 -19.89
CA LYS A 313 3.18 -2.27 -19.91
C LYS A 313 4.19 -1.89 -18.84
N TRP A 314 3.96 -2.30 -17.59
CA TRP A 314 4.67 -1.77 -16.42
C TRP A 314 5.92 -2.57 -16.04
N ALA A 315 5.94 -3.88 -16.26
CA ALA A 315 7.05 -4.71 -15.83
C ALA A 315 8.37 -4.38 -16.58
N PRO A 316 8.38 -4.10 -17.89
CA PRO A 316 9.62 -3.67 -18.57
C PRO A 316 10.17 -2.35 -18.03
N LEU A 317 9.31 -1.39 -17.69
CA LEU A 317 9.72 -0.11 -17.10
C LEU A 317 10.34 -0.32 -15.71
N CYS A 318 9.70 -1.13 -14.87
CA CYS A 318 10.21 -1.47 -13.55
C CYS A 318 11.53 -2.27 -13.63
N ARG A 319 11.67 -3.19 -14.61
CA ARG A 319 12.93 -3.88 -14.86
C ARG A 319 14.04 -2.89 -15.21
N GLY A 320 13.78 -1.97 -16.14
CA GLY A 320 14.73 -0.92 -16.50
C GLY A 320 15.18 -0.12 -15.27
N ALA A 321 14.22 0.35 -14.48
CA ALA A 321 14.49 1.09 -13.24
C ALA A 321 15.31 0.26 -12.22
N ALA A 322 14.97 -1.02 -12.04
CA ALA A 322 15.69 -1.92 -11.15
C ALA A 322 17.16 -2.14 -11.58
N HIS A 323 17.40 -2.32 -12.89
CA HIS A 323 18.76 -2.52 -13.42
C HIS A 323 19.62 -1.26 -13.34
N GLU A 324 19.05 -0.07 -13.51
CA GLU A 324 19.79 1.19 -13.34
C GLU A 324 20.20 1.45 -11.89
N LEU A 325 19.54 0.82 -10.91
CA LEU A 325 19.98 0.85 -9.51
C LEU A 325 21.21 -0.03 -9.24
N GLN A 326 21.62 -0.93 -10.16
CA GLN A 326 22.73 -1.86 -9.95
C GLN A 326 24.01 -1.21 -9.38
N PRO A 327 24.46 0.00 -9.82
CA PRO A 327 25.68 0.61 -9.28
C PRO A 327 25.68 0.80 -7.76
N ILE A 328 24.51 0.98 -7.14
CA ILE A 328 24.44 1.20 -5.68
C ILE A 328 24.72 -0.08 -4.88
N TRP A 329 24.63 -1.27 -5.47
CA TRP A 329 24.94 -2.55 -4.80
C TRP A 329 26.40 -2.69 -4.38
N SER A 330 27.32 -2.02 -5.07
CA SER A 330 28.75 -2.04 -4.77
C SER A 330 29.24 -0.84 -3.96
N GLN A 331 28.40 0.15 -3.69
CA GLN A 331 28.82 1.34 -2.96
C GLN A 331 29.25 1.10 -1.50
N PRO A 332 28.59 0.22 -0.72
CA PRO A 332 28.99 -0.04 0.67
C PRO A 332 30.37 -0.66 0.84
N GLN A 333 30.98 -1.16 -0.23
CA GLN A 333 32.33 -1.75 -0.31
C GLN A 333 32.59 -3.02 0.51
N GLU A 334 31.78 -3.32 1.53
CA GLU A 334 31.97 -4.49 2.38
C GLU A 334 30.82 -5.50 2.23
N LYS A 335 31.19 -6.75 2.02
CA LYS A 335 30.29 -7.92 2.06
C LYS A 335 28.97 -7.70 1.29
N VAL A 336 29.08 -7.14 0.11
CA VAL A 336 27.96 -6.88 -0.78
C VAL A 336 27.23 -8.15 -1.17
N VAL A 337 25.95 -8.03 -1.48
CA VAL A 337 25.15 -9.05 -2.15
C VAL A 337 25.28 -8.82 -3.65
N ALA A 338 25.35 -9.88 -4.45
CA ALA A 338 25.34 -9.72 -5.89
C ALA A 338 23.97 -9.18 -6.38
N PHE A 339 23.99 -8.18 -7.24
CA PHE A 339 22.75 -7.64 -7.84
C PHE A 339 21.95 -8.75 -8.53
N ALA A 340 22.62 -9.64 -9.27
CA ALA A 340 21.99 -10.75 -9.98
C ALA A 340 21.19 -11.69 -9.06
N ASP A 341 21.70 -11.97 -7.87
CA ASP A 341 21.00 -12.81 -6.88
C ASP A 341 19.78 -12.09 -6.32
N SER A 342 19.92 -10.79 -6.02
CA SER A 342 18.84 -9.92 -5.54
C SER A 342 17.72 -9.78 -6.59
N TRP A 343 18.10 -9.55 -7.84
CA TRP A 343 17.17 -9.45 -8.96
C TRP A 343 16.42 -10.76 -9.19
N THR A 344 17.14 -11.88 -9.20
CA THR A 344 16.53 -13.22 -9.38
C THR A 344 15.47 -13.47 -8.30
N ALA A 345 15.79 -13.19 -7.03
CA ALA A 345 14.86 -13.39 -5.94
C ALA A 345 13.61 -12.49 -6.05
N ALA A 346 13.77 -11.21 -6.38
CA ALA A 346 12.65 -10.28 -6.59
C ALA A 346 11.76 -10.72 -7.76
N ARG A 347 12.36 -11.12 -8.88
CA ARG A 347 11.64 -11.60 -10.06
C ARG A 347 10.88 -12.91 -9.78
N GLU A 348 11.48 -13.86 -9.08
CA GLU A 348 10.81 -15.10 -8.69
C GLU A 348 9.59 -14.83 -7.81
N GLY A 349 9.71 -13.90 -6.85
CA GLY A 349 8.58 -13.45 -6.03
C GLY A 349 7.46 -12.81 -6.87
N PHE A 350 7.82 -11.98 -7.83
CA PHE A 350 6.88 -11.36 -8.77
C PHE A 350 6.19 -12.41 -9.65
N ALA A 351 6.93 -13.36 -10.23
CA ALA A 351 6.39 -14.43 -11.06
C ALA A 351 5.41 -15.32 -10.27
N ALA A 352 5.74 -15.64 -9.00
CA ALA A 352 4.85 -16.38 -8.11
C ALA A 352 3.54 -15.61 -7.86
N LEU A 353 3.63 -14.31 -7.59
CA LEU A 353 2.46 -13.45 -7.39
C LEU A 353 1.57 -13.38 -8.64
N LEU A 354 2.17 -13.25 -9.83
CA LEU A 354 1.42 -13.29 -11.09
C LEU A 354 0.70 -14.63 -11.30
N GLY A 355 1.39 -15.74 -11.00
CA GLY A 355 0.80 -17.09 -11.07
C GLY A 355 -0.44 -17.26 -10.18
N GLU A 356 -0.43 -16.70 -8.97
CA GLU A 356 -1.59 -16.70 -8.06
C GLU A 356 -2.79 -15.94 -8.67
N LEU A 357 -2.53 -14.90 -9.47
CA LEU A 357 -3.55 -14.11 -10.14
C LEU A 357 -3.97 -14.69 -11.51
N GLY A 358 -3.34 -15.80 -11.94
CA GLY A 358 -3.57 -16.41 -13.26
C GLY A 358 -3.00 -15.58 -14.41
N LEU A 359 -1.91 -14.85 -14.14
CA LEU A 359 -1.17 -14.03 -15.10
C LEU A 359 0.23 -14.62 -15.35
N SER A 360 0.91 -14.10 -16.35
CA SER A 360 2.23 -14.58 -16.78
C SER A 360 3.27 -13.46 -16.75
N GLU A 361 4.49 -13.83 -16.47
CA GLU A 361 5.64 -12.93 -16.58
C GLU A 361 5.91 -12.57 -18.05
N PRO A 362 6.17 -11.29 -18.39
CA PRO A 362 6.60 -10.90 -19.73
C PRO A 362 7.96 -11.52 -20.10
N LYS A 363 8.13 -11.87 -21.38
CA LYS A 363 9.37 -12.50 -21.87
C LYS A 363 10.60 -11.62 -21.64
N GLU A 364 10.43 -10.32 -21.73
CA GLU A 364 11.48 -9.31 -21.53
C GLU A 364 12.11 -9.36 -20.13
N LEU A 365 11.44 -9.93 -19.13
CA LEU A 365 12.02 -10.11 -17.80
C LEU A 365 12.90 -11.35 -17.70
N THR A 366 12.75 -12.30 -18.62
CA THR A 366 13.52 -13.57 -18.63
C THR A 366 14.80 -13.49 -19.46
N GLU A 367 14.93 -12.48 -20.29
CA GLU A 367 16.13 -12.16 -21.09
C GLU A 367 17.06 -11.19 -20.33
#